data_8a1f12cc635049d2772e1a9174054779
#
_entry.id   8a1f12cc635049d2772e1a9174054779
#
_cell.length_a   1.000
_cell.length_b   1.000
_cell.length_c   1.000
_cell.angle_alpha   90.00
_cell.angle_beta   90.00
_cell.angle_gamma   90.00
#
_symmetry.space_group_name_H-M   'P 1'
#
loop_
_entity.id
_entity.type
_entity.pdbx_description
1 polymer ?
#
loop_
_entity_poly.entity_id
_entity_poly.type
_entity_poly.pdbx_seq_one_letter_code
_entity_poly.pdbx_strand_id
1 'polypeptide(L)'
;MKKFFLLLTLVCISLGVMAQKGKVTSALSFIDQGALDKAKEALDQAFANEKSKDWFNTYFAKGKLCQAVYEADNAKYNSYYPDPLAEAYAAYEKAISLDTKGGTKKKIITNMIYNQLALNLYAQGSKRFEAKDYEGALKSFASQIEITESDKYAGVIDTGMYYNAGLAAINSQKYNDALKYFEKCAEMKYLGITPHIQIYESIMGLGDTIKAEAYLLDLPNKFPGDNAAILQLIDFYLKANKPDDAQKYIKIAKEADPDNYSLYFAAGIMFLNQNKYDDAISELTRSVELKNDLYDTQYGLGAAYINKAADMFLKANDIMDVNKYTIAIDEANTVYAKALPYMERAIEIKPDDVYALRSLQELYYRLKQKDPTLSAKYEQVRAKLQTLEQK
;
A
#
# COMPACT_ATOMS: atom_id res chain seq x y z
N MET A 1 -44.72 62.31 -12.46
CA MET A 1 -45.02 60.89 -12.32
C MET A 1 -43.93 59.97 -12.93
N LYS A 2 -43.44 60.20 -14.15
CA LYS A 2 -42.36 59.33 -14.74
C LYS A 2 -41.06 59.26 -13.92
N LYS A 3 -40.60 60.35 -13.30
CA LYS A 3 -39.37 60.37 -12.45
C LYS A 3 -39.55 59.62 -11.15
N PHE A 4 -40.75 59.60 -10.58
CA PHE A 4 -41.04 58.86 -9.34
C PHE A 4 -41.13 57.34 -9.58
N PHE A 5 -41.61 56.90 -10.73
CA PHE A 5 -41.63 55.50 -11.12
C PHE A 5 -40.23 54.98 -11.37
N LEU A 6 -39.33 55.81 -11.97
CA LEU A 6 -37.95 55.40 -12.25
C LEU A 6 -37.14 55.25 -10.94
N LEU A 7 -37.44 56.10 -9.94
CA LEU A 7 -36.77 55.98 -8.63
C LEU A 7 -37.25 54.76 -7.83
N LEU A 8 -38.56 54.41 -7.94
CA LEU A 8 -39.12 53.24 -7.26
C LEU A 8 -38.58 51.93 -7.85
N THR A 9 -38.43 51.87 -9.20
CA THR A 9 -37.84 50.69 -9.87
C THR A 9 -36.35 50.54 -9.55
N LEU A 10 -35.58 51.61 -9.44
CA LEU A 10 -34.17 51.56 -9.03
C LEU A 10 -34.02 51.10 -7.55
N VAL A 11 -34.90 51.52 -6.65
CA VAL A 11 -34.90 51.11 -5.25
C VAL A 11 -35.31 49.64 -5.12
N CYS A 12 -36.31 49.18 -5.87
CA CYS A 12 -36.69 47.75 -5.87
C CYS A 12 -35.59 46.85 -6.44
N ILE A 13 -34.85 47.32 -7.45
CA ILE A 13 -33.72 46.59 -8.02
C ILE A 13 -32.54 46.51 -7.01
N SER A 14 -32.26 47.59 -6.29
CA SER A 14 -31.18 47.62 -5.28
C SER A 14 -31.52 46.77 -4.04
N LEU A 15 -32.77 46.78 -3.58
CA LEU A 15 -33.23 45.92 -2.49
C LEU A 15 -33.17 44.42 -2.87
N GLY A 16 -33.50 44.08 -4.11
CA GLY A 16 -33.39 42.71 -4.62
C GLY A 16 -31.93 42.19 -4.67
N VAL A 17 -30.96 43.09 -4.95
CA VAL A 17 -29.54 42.75 -4.94
C VAL A 17 -29.00 42.50 -3.52
N MET A 18 -29.43 43.31 -2.58
CA MET A 18 -29.07 43.17 -1.16
C MET A 18 -29.68 41.93 -0.52
N ALA A 19 -30.94 41.60 -0.85
CA ALA A 19 -31.63 40.44 -0.32
C ALA A 19 -30.95 39.11 -0.72
N GLN A 20 -30.43 39.01 -1.96
CA GLN A 20 -29.83 37.77 -2.45
C GLN A 20 -28.37 37.55 -1.99
N LYS A 21 -27.57 38.61 -1.87
CA LYS A 21 -26.29 38.56 -1.19
C LYS A 21 -26.43 38.25 0.29
N GLY A 22 -27.56 38.63 0.89
CA GLY A 22 -27.97 38.26 2.26
C GLY A 22 -28.11 36.74 2.43
N LYS A 23 -28.56 35.97 1.40
CA LYS A 23 -28.65 34.53 1.47
C LYS A 23 -27.27 33.86 1.63
N VAL A 24 -26.24 34.35 0.94
CA VAL A 24 -24.87 33.88 1.11
C VAL A 24 -24.35 34.19 2.53
N THR A 25 -24.63 35.38 3.06
CA THR A 25 -24.26 35.73 4.44
C THR A 25 -24.99 34.85 5.45
N SER A 26 -26.29 34.56 5.22
CA SER A 26 -27.03 33.61 6.04
C SER A 26 -26.45 32.18 5.97
N ALA A 27 -26.08 31.73 4.79
CA ALA A 27 -25.44 30.41 4.63
C ALA A 27 -24.16 30.32 5.46
N LEU A 28 -23.28 31.32 5.38
CA LEU A 28 -22.05 31.36 6.19
C LEU A 28 -22.35 31.36 7.69
N SER A 29 -23.33 32.14 8.15
CA SER A 29 -23.74 32.13 9.55
C SER A 29 -24.31 30.77 9.99
N PHE A 30 -25.10 30.10 9.16
CA PHE A 30 -25.62 28.77 9.46
C PHE A 30 -24.53 27.72 9.50
N ILE A 31 -23.50 27.83 8.67
CA ILE A 31 -22.31 26.94 8.72
C ILE A 31 -21.64 27.13 10.09
N ASP A 32 -21.34 28.36 10.49
CA ASP A 32 -20.68 28.67 11.75
C ASP A 32 -21.50 28.21 12.98
N GLN A 33 -22.82 28.06 12.85
CA GLN A 33 -23.75 27.52 13.87
C GLN A 33 -23.93 26.00 13.78
N GLY A 34 -23.32 25.33 12.83
CA GLY A 34 -23.54 23.89 12.59
C GLY A 34 -24.91 23.52 12.00
N ALA A 35 -25.69 24.50 11.56
CA ALA A 35 -27.02 24.30 10.97
C ALA A 35 -26.92 24.02 9.47
N LEU A 36 -26.27 22.88 9.09
CA LEU A 36 -25.85 22.57 7.71
C LEU A 36 -27.03 22.45 6.74
N ASP A 37 -28.20 21.96 7.19
CA ASP A 37 -29.43 21.93 6.36
C ASP A 37 -29.85 23.31 5.90
N LYS A 38 -29.89 24.27 6.85
CA LYS A 38 -30.28 25.67 6.57
C LYS A 38 -29.22 26.36 5.71
N ALA A 39 -27.95 26.02 5.94
CA ALA A 39 -26.84 26.51 5.11
C ALA A 39 -26.96 26.05 3.67
N LYS A 40 -27.27 24.76 3.45
CA LYS A 40 -27.47 24.18 2.12
C LYS A 40 -28.64 24.84 1.39
N GLU A 41 -29.79 24.96 2.05
CA GLU A 41 -30.96 25.62 1.48
C GLU A 41 -30.67 27.08 1.08
N ALA A 42 -30.06 27.85 1.96
CA ALA A 42 -29.72 29.25 1.71
C ALA A 42 -28.73 29.38 0.54
N LEU A 43 -27.77 28.45 0.44
CA LEU A 43 -26.79 28.42 -0.63
C LEU A 43 -27.41 28.02 -1.98
N ASP A 44 -28.32 27.03 -1.99
CA ASP A 44 -29.05 26.62 -3.22
C ASP A 44 -29.89 27.81 -3.75
N GLN A 45 -30.55 28.54 -2.88
CA GLN A 45 -31.27 29.77 -3.25
C GLN A 45 -30.31 30.85 -3.83
N ALA A 46 -29.09 30.96 -3.29
CA ALA A 46 -28.08 31.85 -3.82
C ALA A 46 -27.59 31.47 -5.21
N PHE A 47 -27.39 30.18 -5.46
CA PHE A 47 -27.01 29.67 -6.78
C PHE A 47 -28.12 29.73 -7.83
N ALA A 48 -29.39 29.64 -7.43
CA ALA A 48 -30.53 29.78 -8.30
C ALA A 48 -30.75 31.21 -8.81
N ASN A 49 -30.07 32.20 -8.23
CA ASN A 49 -30.26 33.60 -8.56
C ASN A 49 -29.13 34.15 -9.44
N GLU A 50 -29.47 34.77 -10.58
CA GLU A 50 -28.56 35.35 -11.57
C GLU A 50 -27.56 36.38 -10.98
N LYS A 51 -27.91 37.09 -9.92
CA LYS A 51 -27.05 38.12 -9.32
C LYS A 51 -26.08 37.63 -8.27
N SER A 52 -26.26 36.39 -7.78
CA SER A 52 -25.41 35.77 -6.76
C SER A 52 -24.74 34.49 -7.19
N LYS A 53 -25.23 33.82 -8.25
CA LYS A 53 -24.68 32.53 -8.71
C LYS A 53 -23.16 32.59 -9.05
N ASP A 54 -22.73 33.70 -9.66
CA ASP A 54 -21.34 33.93 -10.07
C ASP A 54 -20.57 34.86 -9.10
N TRP A 55 -21.09 35.07 -7.90
CA TRP A 55 -20.40 35.87 -6.91
C TRP A 55 -19.35 35.02 -6.15
N PHE A 56 -18.14 35.51 -6.03
CA PHE A 56 -17.04 34.77 -5.36
C PHE A 56 -17.39 34.29 -3.95
N ASN A 57 -18.14 35.09 -3.14
CA ASN A 57 -18.54 34.63 -1.82
C ASN A 57 -19.55 33.47 -1.83
N THR A 58 -20.30 33.25 -2.89
CA THR A 58 -21.19 32.10 -3.05
C THR A 58 -20.38 30.83 -3.14
N TYR A 59 -19.31 30.83 -3.93
CA TYR A 59 -18.37 29.71 -4.03
C TYR A 59 -17.54 29.53 -2.74
N PHE A 60 -17.13 30.62 -2.09
CA PHE A 60 -16.47 30.55 -0.80
C PHE A 60 -17.37 29.90 0.26
N ALA A 61 -18.67 30.28 0.32
CA ALA A 61 -19.64 29.65 1.21
C ALA A 61 -19.86 28.16 0.84
N LYS A 62 -19.89 27.81 -0.45
CA LYS A 62 -19.94 26.41 -0.90
C LYS A 62 -18.73 25.62 -0.37
N GLY A 63 -17.53 26.13 -0.52
CA GLY A 63 -16.32 25.49 -0.01
C GLY A 63 -16.39 25.23 1.50
N LYS A 64 -16.79 26.25 2.29
CA LYS A 64 -17.00 26.09 3.73
C LYS A 64 -18.07 25.05 4.07
N LEU A 65 -19.19 25.04 3.38
CA LEU A 65 -20.26 24.06 3.61
C LEU A 65 -19.80 22.64 3.30
N CYS A 66 -19.14 22.42 2.18
CA CYS A 66 -18.63 21.11 1.80
C CYS A 66 -17.64 20.59 2.85
N GLN A 67 -16.71 21.42 3.30
CA GLN A 67 -15.76 21.07 4.35
C GLN A 67 -16.46 20.74 5.67
N ALA A 68 -17.43 21.57 6.10
CA ALA A 68 -18.20 21.33 7.31
C ALA A 68 -19.07 20.06 7.24
N VAL A 69 -19.59 19.71 6.07
CA VAL A 69 -20.30 18.44 5.83
C VAL A 69 -19.39 17.25 6.06
N TYR A 70 -18.16 17.28 5.57
CA TYR A 70 -17.17 16.23 5.81
C TYR A 70 -16.81 16.13 7.30
N GLU A 71 -16.52 17.26 7.94
CA GLU A 71 -16.11 17.34 9.35
C GLU A 71 -17.22 16.93 10.32
N ALA A 72 -18.49 17.08 9.93
CA ALA A 72 -19.63 16.62 10.73
C ALA A 72 -19.70 15.09 10.87
N ASP A 73 -19.08 14.32 9.98
CA ASP A 73 -19.09 12.83 9.92
C ASP A 73 -20.48 12.25 10.21
N ASN A 74 -21.52 12.82 9.61
CA ASN A 74 -22.91 12.46 9.87
C ASN A 74 -23.59 11.96 8.59
N ALA A 75 -24.07 10.72 8.63
CA ALA A 75 -24.74 10.06 7.52
C ALA A 75 -25.90 10.88 6.89
N LYS A 76 -26.55 11.74 7.67
CA LYS A 76 -27.59 12.65 7.21
C LYS A 76 -27.13 13.55 6.06
N TYR A 77 -25.84 13.92 6.04
CA TYR A 77 -25.28 14.85 5.06
C TYR A 77 -24.57 14.19 3.89
N ASN A 78 -24.43 12.83 3.89
CA ASN A 78 -23.71 12.10 2.84
C ASN A 78 -24.30 12.29 1.43
N SER A 79 -25.61 12.64 1.34
CA SER A 79 -26.27 12.90 0.06
C SER A 79 -26.05 14.31 -0.49
N TYR A 80 -25.45 15.23 0.30
CA TYR A 80 -25.31 16.62 -0.13
C TYR A 80 -24.27 16.78 -1.23
N TYR A 81 -23.16 16.07 -1.11
CA TYR A 81 -22.05 16.12 -2.05
C TYR A 81 -21.42 14.73 -2.16
N PRO A 82 -21.20 14.21 -3.39
CA PRO A 82 -20.58 12.89 -3.58
C PRO A 82 -19.16 12.80 -3.01
N ASP A 83 -18.37 13.87 -3.15
CA ASP A 83 -17.04 14.02 -2.55
C ASP A 83 -16.89 15.43 -1.97
N PRO A 84 -17.26 15.62 -0.71
CA PRO A 84 -17.33 16.96 -0.10
C PRO A 84 -16.00 17.72 -0.13
N LEU A 85 -14.85 17.04 0.06
CA LEU A 85 -13.55 17.72 0.09
C LEU A 85 -13.08 18.14 -1.30
N ALA A 86 -13.29 17.30 -2.32
CA ALA A 86 -13.00 17.67 -3.70
C ALA A 86 -13.88 18.87 -4.14
N GLU A 87 -15.16 18.85 -3.78
CA GLU A 87 -16.08 19.98 -4.01
C GLU A 87 -15.67 21.25 -3.25
N ALA A 88 -15.17 21.11 -2.01
CA ALA A 88 -14.65 22.23 -1.23
C ALA A 88 -13.46 22.88 -1.93
N TYR A 89 -12.48 22.08 -2.36
CA TYR A 89 -11.31 22.58 -3.06
C TYR A 89 -11.68 23.32 -4.34
N ALA A 90 -12.48 22.67 -5.21
CA ALA A 90 -12.94 23.28 -6.45
C ALA A 90 -13.72 24.59 -6.21
N ALA A 91 -14.54 24.65 -5.16
CA ALA A 91 -15.29 25.84 -4.81
C ALA A 91 -14.39 26.99 -4.32
N TYR A 92 -13.38 26.69 -3.51
CA TYR A 92 -12.41 27.71 -3.06
C TYR A 92 -11.58 28.25 -4.23
N GLU A 93 -11.09 27.40 -5.13
CA GLU A 93 -10.35 27.83 -6.33
C GLU A 93 -11.25 28.70 -7.24
N LYS A 94 -12.51 28.33 -7.41
CA LYS A 94 -13.46 29.14 -8.16
C LYS A 94 -13.71 30.49 -7.49
N ALA A 95 -13.84 30.52 -6.16
CA ALA A 95 -13.99 31.75 -5.41
C ALA A 95 -12.78 32.69 -5.59
N ILE A 96 -11.56 32.14 -5.55
CA ILE A 96 -10.33 32.90 -5.79
C ILE A 96 -10.30 33.47 -7.21
N SER A 97 -10.65 32.67 -8.22
CA SER A 97 -10.63 33.10 -9.63
C SER A 97 -11.63 34.22 -9.93
N LEU A 98 -12.74 34.27 -9.20
CA LEU A 98 -13.77 35.31 -9.36
C LEU A 98 -13.48 36.59 -8.54
N ASP A 99 -12.62 36.51 -7.53
CA ASP A 99 -12.29 37.65 -6.66
C ASP A 99 -11.07 38.42 -7.19
N THR A 100 -11.31 39.32 -8.12
CA THR A 100 -10.26 40.16 -8.72
C THR A 100 -9.52 41.09 -7.72
N LYS A 101 -10.05 41.26 -6.51
CA LYS A 101 -9.43 42.07 -5.45
C LYS A 101 -8.54 41.25 -4.52
N GLY A 102 -8.52 39.92 -4.66
CA GLY A 102 -7.66 39.01 -3.88
C GLY A 102 -8.04 38.84 -2.41
N GLY A 103 -9.18 39.33 -1.98
CA GLY A 103 -9.65 39.22 -0.60
C GLY A 103 -9.92 37.79 -0.18
N THR A 104 -10.41 36.97 -1.08
CA THR A 104 -10.67 35.53 -0.85
C THR A 104 -9.36 34.76 -0.63
N LYS A 105 -8.34 34.96 -1.47
CA LYS A 105 -7.01 34.38 -1.28
C LYS A 105 -6.44 34.76 0.09
N LYS A 106 -6.53 36.06 0.46
CA LYS A 106 -6.07 36.55 1.77
C LYS A 106 -6.80 35.82 2.92
N LYS A 107 -8.14 35.67 2.84
CA LYS A 107 -8.92 34.95 3.86
C LYS A 107 -8.50 33.49 4.00
N ILE A 108 -8.27 32.79 2.90
CA ILE A 108 -7.84 31.39 2.90
C ILE A 108 -6.51 31.24 3.63
N ILE A 109 -5.54 32.11 3.35
CA ILE A 109 -4.23 32.10 4.01
C ILE A 109 -4.38 32.48 5.49
N THR A 110 -5.01 33.62 5.79
CA THR A 110 -5.11 34.15 7.17
C THR A 110 -5.87 33.20 8.12
N ASN A 111 -6.92 32.54 7.61
CA ASN A 111 -7.73 31.61 8.41
C ASN A 111 -7.25 30.16 8.29
N MET A 112 -6.10 29.93 7.67
CA MET A 112 -5.49 28.60 7.49
C MET A 112 -6.47 27.57 6.89
N ILE A 113 -7.38 28.01 5.99
CA ILE A 113 -8.43 27.13 5.44
C ILE A 113 -7.82 25.99 4.66
N TYR A 114 -6.77 26.24 3.87
CA TYR A 114 -6.08 25.20 3.12
C TYR A 114 -5.26 24.25 4.01
N ASN A 115 -4.78 24.72 5.16
CA ASN A 115 -4.14 23.85 6.14
C ASN A 115 -5.13 22.81 6.68
N GLN A 116 -6.34 23.27 7.08
CA GLN A 116 -7.39 22.36 7.55
C GLN A 116 -7.89 21.43 6.44
N LEU A 117 -8.08 21.95 5.22
CA LEU A 117 -8.51 21.14 4.07
C LEU A 117 -7.47 20.06 3.72
N ALA A 118 -6.18 20.38 3.78
CA ALA A 118 -5.11 19.42 3.56
C ALA A 118 -5.12 18.29 4.62
N LEU A 119 -5.35 18.63 5.90
CA LEU A 119 -5.51 17.63 6.96
C LEU A 119 -6.73 16.73 6.73
N ASN A 120 -7.84 17.32 6.34
CA ASN A 120 -9.06 16.55 6.04
C ASN A 120 -8.87 15.62 4.83
N LEU A 121 -8.19 16.08 3.79
CA LEU A 121 -7.86 15.26 2.61
C LEU A 121 -6.89 14.12 2.95
N TYR A 122 -5.92 14.35 3.83
CA TYR A 122 -5.07 13.29 4.36
C TYR A 122 -5.89 12.23 5.09
N ALA A 123 -6.75 12.64 6.02
CA ALA A 123 -7.61 11.73 6.76
C ALA A 123 -8.56 10.93 5.85
N GLN A 124 -9.16 11.60 4.85
CA GLN A 124 -10.00 10.94 3.85
C GLN A 124 -9.20 9.93 3.02
N GLY A 125 -8.00 10.31 2.56
CA GLY A 125 -7.12 9.43 1.79
C GLY A 125 -6.72 8.19 2.57
N SER A 126 -6.34 8.36 3.85
CA SER A 126 -6.00 7.24 4.74
C SER A 126 -7.18 6.29 4.96
N LYS A 127 -8.37 6.82 5.26
CA LYS A 127 -9.60 6.02 5.42
C LYS A 127 -9.95 5.22 4.14
N ARG A 128 -9.82 5.86 2.96
CA ARG A 128 -10.03 5.21 1.66
C ARG A 128 -8.97 4.13 1.39
N PHE A 129 -7.73 4.40 1.73
CA PHE A 129 -6.63 3.43 1.57
C PHE A 129 -6.86 2.17 2.43
N GLU A 130 -7.23 2.33 3.70
CA GLU A 130 -7.59 1.24 4.60
C GLU A 130 -8.78 0.43 4.08
N ALA A 131 -9.77 1.11 3.48
CA ALA A 131 -10.91 0.47 2.81
C ALA A 131 -10.58 -0.14 1.45
N LYS A 132 -9.30 -0.11 1.01
CA LYS A 132 -8.81 -0.56 -0.31
C LYS A 132 -9.41 0.21 -1.51
N ASP A 133 -10.00 1.37 -1.29
CA ASP A 133 -10.36 2.32 -2.34
C ASP A 133 -9.11 3.14 -2.72
N TYR A 134 -8.16 2.45 -3.37
CA TYR A 134 -6.85 3.04 -3.69
C TYR A 134 -6.96 4.19 -4.71
N GLU A 135 -7.91 4.12 -5.63
CA GLU A 135 -8.13 5.22 -6.58
C GLU A 135 -8.70 6.47 -5.90
N GLY A 136 -9.66 6.29 -4.99
CA GLY A 136 -10.18 7.37 -4.17
C GLY A 136 -9.12 7.95 -3.23
N ALA A 137 -8.27 7.08 -2.63
CA ALA A 137 -7.15 7.50 -1.79
C ALA A 137 -6.14 8.34 -2.59
N LEU A 138 -5.77 7.89 -3.79
CA LEU A 138 -4.86 8.64 -4.67
C LEU A 138 -5.42 10.03 -5.00
N LYS A 139 -6.70 10.15 -5.32
CA LYS A 139 -7.35 11.45 -5.57
C LYS A 139 -7.25 12.38 -4.36
N SER A 140 -7.50 11.85 -3.16
CA SER A 140 -7.42 12.65 -1.92
C SER A 140 -5.98 13.11 -1.65
N PHE A 141 -4.99 12.23 -1.74
CA PHE A 141 -3.58 12.57 -1.53
C PHE A 141 -3.06 13.51 -2.63
N ALA A 142 -3.45 13.33 -3.89
CA ALA A 142 -3.08 14.24 -4.98
C ALA A 142 -3.61 15.66 -4.73
N SER A 143 -4.87 15.79 -4.32
CA SER A 143 -5.44 17.09 -3.95
C SER A 143 -4.77 17.70 -2.71
N GLN A 144 -4.38 16.89 -1.73
CA GLN A 144 -3.57 17.33 -0.59
C GLN A 144 -2.23 17.92 -1.06
N ILE A 145 -1.52 17.22 -1.96
CA ILE A 145 -0.24 17.67 -2.51
C ILE A 145 -0.43 19.01 -3.24
N GLU A 146 -1.42 19.11 -4.11
CA GLU A 146 -1.71 20.32 -4.88
C GLU A 146 -1.96 21.53 -3.97
N ILE A 147 -2.71 21.34 -2.89
CA ILE A 147 -2.97 22.38 -1.89
C ILE A 147 -1.68 22.78 -1.18
N THR A 148 -0.89 21.81 -0.70
CA THR A 148 0.30 22.07 0.12
C THR A 148 1.45 22.66 -0.68
N GLU A 149 1.54 22.41 -1.97
CA GLU A 149 2.49 23.05 -2.90
C GLU A 149 2.02 24.45 -3.33
N SER A 150 0.78 24.84 -3.06
CA SER A 150 0.26 26.14 -3.48
C SER A 150 0.77 27.28 -2.58
N ASP A 151 0.82 28.50 -3.14
CA ASP A 151 1.14 29.72 -2.41
C ASP A 151 0.05 30.19 -1.43
N LYS A 152 -0.99 29.38 -1.25
CA LYS A 152 -2.12 29.61 -0.33
C LYS A 152 -2.03 28.74 0.93
N TYR A 153 -1.07 27.80 0.94
CA TYR A 153 -0.79 26.95 2.10
C TYR A 153 0.23 27.63 3.02
N ALA A 154 -0.06 27.69 4.31
CA ALA A 154 0.77 28.36 5.31
C ALA A 154 1.47 27.39 6.28
N GLY A 155 1.68 26.14 5.86
CA GLY A 155 2.30 25.09 6.65
C GLY A 155 3.64 24.61 6.11
N VAL A 156 4.24 23.67 6.83
CA VAL A 156 5.42 22.92 6.37
C VAL A 156 4.95 21.77 5.52
N ILE A 157 5.60 21.55 4.37
CA ILE A 157 5.29 20.43 3.48
C ILE A 157 5.77 19.14 4.15
N ASP A 158 4.83 18.23 4.41
CA ASP A 158 5.15 16.86 4.85
C ASP A 158 5.54 16.00 3.64
N THR A 159 6.79 15.57 3.62
CA THR A 159 7.30 14.72 2.53
C THR A 159 6.63 13.36 2.45
N GLY A 160 6.06 12.87 3.56
CA GLY A 160 5.31 11.61 3.62
C GLY A 160 4.05 11.59 2.76
N MET A 161 3.51 12.75 2.41
CA MET A 161 2.32 12.83 1.54
C MET A 161 2.59 12.27 0.13
N TYR A 162 3.80 12.51 -0.43
CA TYR A 162 4.18 11.93 -1.72
C TYR A 162 4.30 10.41 -1.65
N TYR A 163 4.83 9.89 -0.56
CA TYR A 163 4.94 8.46 -0.34
C TYR A 163 3.56 7.79 -0.28
N ASN A 164 2.61 8.38 0.45
CA ASN A 164 1.23 7.88 0.54
C ASN A 164 0.51 7.93 -0.82
N ALA A 165 0.70 9.01 -1.58
CA ALA A 165 0.16 9.10 -2.95
C ALA A 165 0.77 8.04 -3.87
N GLY A 166 2.08 7.79 -3.77
CA GLY A 166 2.78 6.74 -4.50
C GLY A 166 2.24 5.35 -4.16
N LEU A 167 2.04 5.03 -2.87
CA LEU A 167 1.44 3.77 -2.43
C LEU A 167 0.01 3.60 -2.95
N ALA A 168 -0.80 4.64 -2.93
CA ALA A 168 -2.15 4.59 -3.48
C ALA A 168 -2.14 4.39 -5.01
N ALA A 169 -1.19 5.03 -5.70
CA ALA A 169 -1.02 4.90 -7.14
C ALA A 169 -0.59 3.48 -7.56
N ILE A 170 0.41 2.88 -6.89
CA ILE A 170 0.87 1.53 -7.22
C ILE A 170 -0.21 0.48 -6.94
N ASN A 171 -0.95 0.61 -5.82
CA ASN A 171 -2.04 -0.30 -5.49
C ASN A 171 -3.26 -0.15 -6.41
N SER A 172 -3.45 1.01 -7.05
CA SER A 172 -4.45 1.23 -8.12
C SER A 172 -3.92 0.97 -9.53
N GLN A 173 -2.70 0.42 -9.66
CA GLN A 173 -2.02 0.12 -10.93
C GLN A 173 -1.76 1.36 -11.82
N LYS A 174 -1.73 2.54 -11.22
CA LYS A 174 -1.39 3.81 -11.89
C LYS A 174 0.12 4.05 -11.79
N TYR A 175 0.90 3.19 -12.43
CA TYR A 175 2.36 3.12 -12.28
C TYR A 175 3.10 4.41 -12.69
N ASN A 176 2.59 5.16 -13.67
CA ASN A 176 3.17 6.46 -14.03
C ASN A 176 3.01 7.50 -12.91
N ASP A 177 1.85 7.52 -12.25
CA ASP A 177 1.62 8.39 -11.09
C ASP A 177 2.48 7.93 -9.91
N ALA A 178 2.60 6.61 -9.68
CA ALA A 178 3.48 6.05 -8.67
C ALA A 178 4.94 6.50 -8.87
N LEU A 179 5.47 6.38 -10.10
CA LEU A 179 6.82 6.87 -10.43
C LEU A 179 7.00 8.34 -10.07
N LYS A 180 6.08 9.20 -10.51
CA LYS A 180 6.13 10.64 -10.23
C LYS A 180 6.28 10.93 -8.73
N TYR A 181 5.49 10.25 -7.89
CA TYR A 181 5.49 10.51 -6.46
C TYR A 181 6.69 9.89 -5.74
N PHE A 182 7.10 8.68 -6.10
CA PHE A 182 8.28 8.05 -5.50
C PHE A 182 9.60 8.70 -5.94
N GLU A 183 9.70 9.18 -7.19
CA GLU A 183 10.83 10.00 -7.64
C GLU A 183 10.94 11.27 -6.80
N LYS A 184 9.81 11.90 -6.46
CA LYS A 184 9.80 13.06 -5.57
C LYS A 184 10.29 12.72 -4.15
N CYS A 185 9.88 11.56 -3.60
CA CYS A 185 10.40 11.05 -2.34
C CYS A 185 11.91 10.82 -2.39
N ALA A 186 12.41 10.23 -3.49
CA ALA A 186 13.83 9.96 -3.69
C ALA A 186 14.66 11.26 -3.79
N GLU A 187 14.16 12.26 -4.54
CA GLU A 187 14.78 13.60 -4.60
C GLU A 187 14.90 14.25 -3.22
N MET A 188 13.88 14.11 -2.39
CA MET A 188 13.82 14.64 -1.03
C MET A 188 14.58 13.76 -0.01
N LYS A 189 15.18 12.66 -0.46
CA LYS A 189 15.87 11.66 0.38
C LYS A 189 14.98 11.09 1.51
N TYR A 190 13.69 11.03 1.28
CA TYR A 190 12.72 10.52 2.25
C TYR A 190 12.78 8.99 2.29
N LEU A 191 12.91 8.39 3.49
CA LEU A 191 12.99 6.94 3.74
C LEU A 191 14.13 6.19 3.03
N GLY A 192 15.23 6.89 2.66
CA GLY A 192 16.44 6.25 2.12
C GLY A 192 16.18 5.43 0.85
N ILE A 193 16.48 4.14 0.88
CA ILE A 193 16.31 3.24 -0.29
C ILE A 193 14.85 2.90 -0.61
N THR A 194 13.93 3.00 0.36
CA THR A 194 12.55 2.52 0.22
C THR A 194 11.81 3.07 -1.00
N PRO A 195 11.83 4.40 -1.29
CA PRO A 195 11.21 4.91 -2.52
C PRO A 195 11.84 4.37 -3.79
N HIS A 196 13.14 4.05 -3.77
CA HIS A 196 13.82 3.49 -4.93
C HIS A 196 13.35 2.08 -5.26
N ILE A 197 13.04 1.27 -4.24
CA ILE A 197 12.41 -0.04 -4.44
C ILE A 197 11.03 0.13 -5.07
N GLN A 198 10.25 1.10 -4.59
CA GLN A 198 8.92 1.38 -5.15
C GLN A 198 8.98 1.94 -6.59
N ILE A 199 10.03 2.70 -6.94
CA ILE A 199 10.30 3.12 -8.32
C ILE A 199 10.54 1.88 -9.19
N TYR A 200 11.41 0.97 -8.76
CA TYR A 200 11.64 -0.29 -9.45
C TYR A 200 10.34 -1.09 -9.67
N GLU A 201 9.55 -1.27 -8.63
CA GLU A 201 8.26 -1.98 -8.73
C GLU A 201 7.29 -1.29 -9.71
N SER A 202 7.29 0.03 -9.73
CA SER A 202 6.47 0.80 -10.67
C SER A 202 6.93 0.62 -12.12
N ILE A 203 8.26 0.59 -12.36
CA ILE A 203 8.83 0.31 -13.69
C ILE A 203 8.46 -1.13 -14.13
N MET A 204 8.54 -2.10 -13.21
CA MET A 204 8.11 -3.49 -13.48
C MET A 204 6.61 -3.54 -13.82
N GLY A 205 5.77 -2.79 -13.11
CA GLY A 205 4.34 -2.69 -13.38
C GLY A 205 4.01 -2.12 -14.76
N LEU A 206 4.89 -1.26 -15.32
CA LEU A 206 4.80 -0.76 -16.70
C LEU A 206 5.29 -1.78 -17.73
N GLY A 207 5.86 -2.92 -17.31
CA GLY A 207 6.38 -3.96 -18.19
C GLY A 207 7.79 -3.69 -18.76
N ASP A 208 8.46 -2.63 -18.34
CA ASP A 208 9.80 -2.27 -18.81
C ASP A 208 10.89 -2.96 -17.99
N THR A 209 11.06 -4.26 -18.22
CA THR A 209 12.02 -5.10 -17.50
C THR A 209 13.47 -4.67 -17.72
N ILE A 210 13.79 -4.09 -18.89
CA ILE A 210 15.14 -3.62 -19.22
C ILE A 210 15.49 -2.39 -18.36
N LYS A 211 14.56 -1.44 -18.27
CA LYS A 211 14.73 -0.26 -17.42
C LYS A 211 14.76 -0.64 -15.94
N ALA A 212 13.95 -1.61 -15.53
CA ALA A 212 13.92 -2.12 -14.15
C ALA A 212 15.27 -2.75 -13.77
N GLU A 213 15.84 -3.63 -14.60
CA GLU A 213 17.16 -4.22 -14.40
C GLU A 213 18.26 -3.14 -14.28
N ALA A 214 18.29 -2.21 -15.22
CA ALA A 214 19.27 -1.11 -15.21
C ALA A 214 19.14 -0.24 -13.95
N TYR A 215 17.92 0.01 -13.50
CA TYR A 215 17.66 0.77 -12.28
C TYR A 215 18.18 0.06 -11.03
N LEU A 216 17.90 -1.25 -10.90
CA LEU A 216 18.38 -2.07 -9.78
C LEU A 216 19.91 -2.19 -9.75
N LEU A 217 20.56 -2.31 -10.90
CA LEU A 217 22.04 -2.40 -11.00
C LEU A 217 22.74 -1.16 -10.43
N ASP A 218 22.11 -0.01 -10.47
CA ASP A 218 22.66 1.24 -9.95
C ASP A 218 22.43 1.46 -8.45
N LEU A 219 21.45 0.76 -7.84
CA LEU A 219 21.11 0.98 -6.43
C LEU A 219 22.23 0.64 -5.44
N PRO A 220 23.01 -0.45 -5.58
CA PRO A 220 24.13 -0.73 -4.68
C PRO A 220 25.21 0.37 -4.68
N ASN A 221 25.38 1.07 -5.80
CA ASN A 221 26.31 2.20 -5.90
C ASN A 221 25.76 3.45 -5.20
N LYS A 222 24.43 3.67 -5.28
CA LYS A 222 23.75 4.78 -4.61
C LYS A 222 23.61 4.59 -3.10
N PHE A 223 23.48 3.33 -2.68
CA PHE A 223 23.27 2.95 -1.29
C PHE A 223 24.32 1.91 -0.86
N PRO A 224 25.62 2.29 -0.77
CA PRO A 224 26.67 1.36 -0.41
C PRO A 224 26.45 0.85 1.02
N GLY A 225 26.46 -0.48 1.17
CA GLY A 225 26.24 -1.16 2.45
C GLY A 225 24.75 -1.38 2.81
N ASP A 226 23.81 -0.96 1.95
CA ASP A 226 22.40 -1.31 2.12
C ASP A 226 22.10 -2.64 1.42
N ASN A 227 21.86 -3.68 2.23
CA ASN A 227 21.60 -5.03 1.72
C ASN A 227 20.28 -5.15 0.94
N ALA A 228 19.34 -4.24 1.15
CA ALA A 228 18.05 -4.28 0.45
C ALA A 228 18.22 -4.10 -1.07
N ALA A 229 19.17 -3.26 -1.50
CA ALA A 229 19.47 -3.09 -2.93
C ALA A 229 19.91 -4.39 -3.59
N ILE A 230 20.83 -5.10 -2.94
CA ILE A 230 21.39 -6.37 -3.48
C ILE A 230 20.35 -7.48 -3.41
N LEU A 231 19.59 -7.58 -2.32
CA LEU A 231 18.51 -8.57 -2.18
C LEU A 231 17.43 -8.38 -3.25
N GLN A 232 17.07 -7.13 -3.56
CA GLN A 232 16.10 -6.85 -4.61
C GLN A 232 16.61 -7.24 -6.00
N LEU A 233 17.91 -7.04 -6.26
CA LEU A 233 18.55 -7.47 -7.51
C LEU A 233 18.61 -9.00 -7.62
N ILE A 234 18.92 -9.70 -6.54
CA ILE A 234 18.89 -11.16 -6.49
C ILE A 234 17.47 -11.67 -6.76
N ASP A 235 16.45 -11.11 -6.10
CA ASP A 235 15.06 -11.50 -6.32
C ASP A 235 14.61 -11.29 -7.77
N PHE A 236 15.01 -10.16 -8.37
CA PHE A 236 14.76 -9.89 -9.80
C PHE A 236 15.33 -11.00 -10.69
N TYR A 237 16.61 -11.38 -10.51
CA TYR A 237 17.23 -12.41 -11.31
C TYR A 237 16.62 -13.80 -11.07
N LEU A 238 16.23 -14.12 -9.84
CA LEU A 238 15.54 -15.36 -9.54
C LEU A 238 14.17 -15.44 -10.25
N LYS A 239 13.39 -14.38 -10.21
CA LYS A 239 12.09 -14.28 -10.91
C LYS A 239 12.23 -14.30 -12.43
N ALA A 240 13.31 -13.73 -12.95
CA ALA A 240 13.65 -13.75 -14.38
C ALA A 240 14.23 -15.09 -14.85
N ASN A 241 14.33 -16.11 -13.97
CA ASN A 241 14.97 -17.40 -14.24
C ASN A 241 16.43 -17.26 -14.76
N LYS A 242 17.18 -16.31 -14.16
CA LYS A 242 18.61 -16.05 -14.44
C LYS A 242 19.45 -16.43 -13.19
N PRO A 243 19.56 -17.72 -12.84
CA PRO A 243 20.18 -18.16 -11.58
C PRO A 243 21.69 -17.86 -11.50
N ASP A 244 22.40 -17.83 -12.61
CA ASP A 244 23.84 -17.54 -12.65
C ASP A 244 24.10 -16.06 -12.26
N ASP A 245 23.27 -15.14 -12.74
CA ASP A 245 23.32 -13.73 -12.34
C ASP A 245 22.99 -13.57 -10.86
N ALA A 246 21.92 -14.24 -10.38
CA ALA A 246 21.56 -14.23 -8.97
C ALA A 246 22.73 -14.76 -8.11
N GLN A 247 23.37 -15.87 -8.49
CA GLN A 247 24.48 -16.48 -7.76
C GLN A 247 25.69 -15.54 -7.66
N LYS A 248 25.99 -14.80 -8.73
CA LYS A 248 27.06 -13.80 -8.75
C LYS A 248 26.83 -12.74 -7.65
N TYR A 249 25.63 -12.18 -7.58
CA TYR A 249 25.31 -11.12 -6.58
C TYR A 249 25.19 -11.68 -5.17
N ILE A 250 24.67 -12.89 -4.99
CA ILE A 250 24.67 -13.61 -3.70
C ILE A 250 26.11 -13.77 -3.18
N LYS A 251 27.06 -14.18 -4.03
CA LYS A 251 28.45 -14.33 -3.62
C LYS A 251 29.08 -13.02 -3.17
N ILE A 252 28.92 -11.95 -3.96
CA ILE A 252 29.43 -10.61 -3.63
C ILE A 252 28.84 -10.13 -2.31
N ALA A 253 27.54 -10.31 -2.12
CA ALA A 253 26.84 -9.88 -0.92
C ALA A 253 27.31 -10.66 0.33
N LYS A 254 27.52 -11.96 0.24
CA LYS A 254 28.03 -12.80 1.34
C LYS A 254 29.46 -12.44 1.74
N GLU A 255 30.29 -12.03 0.77
CA GLU A 255 31.65 -11.53 1.06
C GLU A 255 31.61 -10.21 1.86
N ALA A 256 30.62 -9.35 1.58
CA ALA A 256 30.44 -8.08 2.26
C ALA A 256 29.75 -8.21 3.64
N ASP A 257 28.79 -9.14 3.75
CA ASP A 257 28.01 -9.36 4.98
C ASP A 257 27.77 -10.86 5.21
N PRO A 258 28.77 -11.57 5.80
CA PRO A 258 28.75 -13.02 5.96
C PRO A 258 27.75 -13.52 7.02
N ASP A 259 27.19 -12.64 7.85
CA ASP A 259 26.22 -12.99 8.88
C ASP A 259 24.77 -12.60 8.51
N ASN A 260 24.54 -12.20 7.27
CA ASN A 260 23.21 -11.86 6.78
C ASN A 260 22.43 -13.13 6.37
N TYR A 261 21.54 -13.57 7.24
CA TYR A 261 20.69 -14.75 7.01
C TYR A 261 19.90 -14.72 5.69
N SER A 262 19.47 -13.52 5.23
CA SER A 262 18.66 -13.37 4.03
C SER A 262 19.40 -13.76 2.76
N LEU A 263 20.73 -13.58 2.73
CA LEU A 263 21.56 -13.99 1.60
C LEU A 263 21.67 -15.51 1.47
N TYR A 264 21.78 -16.19 2.60
CA TYR A 264 21.77 -17.66 2.65
C TYR A 264 20.38 -18.22 2.35
N PHE A 265 19.34 -17.57 2.81
CA PHE A 265 17.96 -17.92 2.45
C PHE A 265 17.75 -17.79 0.94
N ALA A 266 18.11 -16.67 0.33
CA ALA A 266 17.99 -16.46 -1.12
C ALA A 266 18.79 -17.50 -1.93
N ALA A 267 20.04 -17.82 -1.50
CA ALA A 267 20.84 -18.88 -2.11
C ALA A 267 20.15 -20.24 -2.02
N GLY A 268 19.60 -20.56 -0.85
CA GLY A 268 18.89 -21.82 -0.64
C GLY A 268 17.65 -21.96 -1.52
N ILE A 269 16.84 -20.92 -1.63
CA ILE A 269 15.67 -20.91 -2.55
C ILE A 269 16.11 -21.02 -4.01
N MET A 270 17.19 -20.36 -4.40
CA MET A 270 17.77 -20.49 -5.73
C MET A 270 18.13 -21.95 -6.04
N PHE A 271 18.84 -22.63 -5.14
CA PHE A 271 19.21 -24.03 -5.32
C PHE A 271 18.02 -24.98 -5.29
N LEU A 272 16.98 -24.70 -4.48
CA LEU A 272 15.72 -25.44 -4.51
C LEU A 272 15.05 -25.39 -5.88
N ASN A 273 14.99 -24.22 -6.49
CA ASN A 273 14.41 -24.04 -7.83
C ASN A 273 15.21 -24.77 -8.93
N GLN A 274 16.50 -25.03 -8.67
CA GLN A 274 17.36 -25.83 -9.55
C GLN A 274 17.37 -27.33 -9.22
N ASN A 275 16.58 -27.81 -8.26
CA ASN A 275 16.55 -29.14 -7.70
C ASN A 275 17.92 -29.59 -7.14
N LYS A 276 18.78 -28.65 -6.76
CA LYS A 276 20.06 -28.88 -6.09
C LYS A 276 19.86 -28.96 -4.59
N TYR A 277 19.22 -30.02 -4.13
CA TYR A 277 18.69 -30.11 -2.76
C TYR A 277 19.77 -30.07 -1.68
N ASP A 278 20.95 -30.67 -1.92
CA ASP A 278 22.05 -30.66 -0.94
C ASP A 278 22.63 -29.26 -0.75
N ASP A 279 22.83 -28.52 -1.84
CA ASP A 279 23.27 -27.13 -1.78
C ASP A 279 22.21 -26.26 -1.09
N ALA A 280 20.93 -26.48 -1.41
CA ALA A 280 19.82 -25.78 -0.77
C ALA A 280 19.77 -26.01 0.74
N ILE A 281 19.91 -27.27 1.19
CA ILE A 281 19.95 -27.64 2.61
C ILE A 281 21.12 -26.97 3.31
N SER A 282 22.30 -26.98 2.70
CA SER A 282 23.49 -26.32 3.26
C SER A 282 23.26 -24.84 3.50
N GLU A 283 22.77 -24.14 2.51
CA GLU A 283 22.51 -22.69 2.58
C GLU A 283 21.39 -22.35 3.57
N LEU A 284 20.27 -23.08 3.51
CA LEU A 284 19.14 -22.84 4.42
C LEU A 284 19.48 -23.21 5.87
N THR A 285 20.34 -24.20 6.10
CA THR A 285 20.86 -24.50 7.45
C THR A 285 21.60 -23.30 8.01
N ARG A 286 22.50 -22.69 7.22
CA ARG A 286 23.21 -21.50 7.64
C ARG A 286 22.25 -20.32 7.90
N SER A 287 21.23 -20.16 7.10
CA SER A 287 20.19 -19.14 7.32
C SER A 287 19.46 -19.34 8.66
N VAL A 288 19.07 -20.59 8.98
CA VAL A 288 18.41 -20.95 10.25
C VAL A 288 19.35 -20.75 11.45
N GLU A 289 20.65 -21.11 11.33
CA GLU A 289 21.64 -20.88 12.38
C GLU A 289 21.79 -19.39 12.72
N LEU A 290 21.78 -18.52 11.70
CA LEU A 290 21.90 -17.09 11.86
C LEU A 290 20.59 -16.46 12.39
N LYS A 291 19.43 -16.99 12.00
CA LYS A 291 18.12 -16.47 12.36
C LYS A 291 17.09 -17.60 12.45
N ASN A 292 16.87 -18.13 13.65
CA ASN A 292 16.04 -19.32 13.87
C ASN A 292 14.58 -19.04 14.24
N ASP A 293 14.20 -17.79 14.39
CA ASP A 293 12.88 -17.33 14.82
C ASP A 293 12.00 -16.82 13.65
N LEU A 294 12.40 -17.07 12.40
CA LEU A 294 11.65 -16.68 11.21
C LEU A 294 10.96 -17.86 10.56
N TYR A 295 9.69 -17.69 10.26
CA TYR A 295 8.88 -18.67 9.54
C TYR A 295 9.51 -19.11 8.23
N ASP A 296 9.94 -18.15 7.37
CA ASP A 296 10.42 -18.43 6.03
C ASP A 296 11.69 -19.29 6.01
N THR A 297 12.63 -19.06 6.94
CA THR A 297 13.86 -19.84 7.06
C THR A 297 13.57 -21.28 7.52
N GLN A 298 12.69 -21.44 8.52
CA GLN A 298 12.29 -22.76 9.03
C GLN A 298 11.51 -23.54 7.97
N TYR A 299 10.50 -22.92 7.37
CA TYR A 299 9.71 -23.54 6.32
C TYR A 299 10.58 -23.91 5.11
N GLY A 300 11.48 -23.01 4.68
CA GLY A 300 12.38 -23.25 3.56
C GLY A 300 13.28 -24.47 3.76
N LEU A 301 13.88 -24.60 4.95
CA LEU A 301 14.75 -25.74 5.26
C LEU A 301 13.96 -27.05 5.37
N GLY A 302 12.79 -27.01 5.99
CA GLY A 302 11.88 -28.17 6.03
C GLY A 302 11.45 -28.59 4.61
N ALA A 303 11.10 -27.64 3.75
CA ALA A 303 10.74 -27.90 2.35
C ALA A 303 11.90 -28.47 1.54
N ALA A 304 13.14 -28.05 1.79
CA ALA A 304 14.33 -28.58 1.13
C ALA A 304 14.53 -30.08 1.46
N TYR A 305 14.37 -30.46 2.73
CA TYR A 305 14.42 -31.86 3.12
C TYR A 305 13.25 -32.67 2.52
N ILE A 306 12.04 -32.13 2.50
CA ILE A 306 10.87 -32.80 1.89
C ILE A 306 11.12 -33.03 0.40
N ASN A 307 11.56 -32.02 -0.34
CA ASN A 307 11.81 -32.14 -1.79
C ASN A 307 12.94 -33.13 -2.09
N LYS A 308 14.03 -33.13 -1.30
CA LYS A 308 15.09 -34.12 -1.41
C LYS A 308 14.58 -35.54 -1.19
N ALA A 309 13.80 -35.75 -0.14
CA ALA A 309 13.24 -37.06 0.16
C ALA A 309 12.25 -37.51 -0.92
N ALA A 310 11.42 -36.62 -1.46
CA ALA A 310 10.53 -36.92 -2.57
C ALA A 310 11.27 -37.32 -3.84
N ASP A 311 12.37 -36.66 -4.18
CA ASP A 311 13.23 -37.02 -5.30
C ASP A 311 13.87 -38.40 -5.09
N MET A 312 14.33 -38.70 -3.87
CA MET A 312 14.85 -40.03 -3.52
C MET A 312 13.78 -41.11 -3.67
N PHE A 313 12.53 -40.86 -3.25
CA PHE A 313 11.41 -41.78 -3.46
C PHE A 313 11.13 -42.03 -4.95
N LEU A 314 11.14 -40.99 -5.76
CA LEU A 314 10.94 -41.10 -7.20
C LEU A 314 12.03 -41.98 -7.83
N LYS A 315 13.29 -41.76 -7.47
CA LYS A 315 14.43 -42.55 -7.94
C LYS A 315 14.41 -44.01 -7.46
N ALA A 316 13.89 -44.24 -6.24
CA ALA A 316 13.74 -45.59 -5.71
C ALA A 316 12.78 -46.45 -6.54
N ASN A 317 11.73 -45.87 -7.13
CA ASN A 317 10.73 -46.57 -7.92
C ASN A 317 11.34 -47.25 -9.19
N ASP A 318 12.50 -46.81 -9.63
CA ASP A 318 13.21 -47.43 -10.78
C ASP A 318 14.09 -48.65 -10.37
N ILE A 319 14.16 -48.95 -9.05
CA ILE A 319 14.98 -50.03 -8.51
C ILE A 319 14.19 -51.36 -8.57
N MET A 320 14.65 -52.28 -9.42
CA MET A 320 14.02 -53.60 -9.60
C MET A 320 14.33 -54.58 -8.45
N ASP A 321 15.47 -54.43 -7.79
CA ASP A 321 15.87 -55.27 -6.67
C ASP A 321 15.11 -54.85 -5.39
N VAL A 322 14.34 -55.79 -4.85
CA VAL A 322 13.47 -55.53 -3.68
C VAL A 322 14.26 -55.08 -2.43
N ASN A 323 15.45 -55.67 -2.21
CA ASN A 323 16.26 -55.32 -1.05
C ASN A 323 16.81 -53.88 -1.20
N LYS A 324 17.33 -53.56 -2.37
CA LYS A 324 17.83 -52.21 -2.69
C LYS A 324 16.71 -51.20 -2.68
N TYR A 325 15.51 -51.53 -3.18
CA TYR A 325 14.32 -50.67 -3.10
C TYR A 325 13.99 -50.37 -1.65
N THR A 326 13.91 -51.39 -0.77
CA THR A 326 13.58 -51.18 0.64
C THR A 326 14.61 -50.31 1.33
N ILE A 327 15.91 -50.49 1.06
CA ILE A 327 16.97 -49.64 1.60
C ILE A 327 16.78 -48.17 1.13
N ALA A 328 16.55 -47.95 -0.17
CA ALA A 328 16.38 -46.63 -0.74
C ALA A 328 15.14 -45.87 -0.16
N ILE A 329 14.03 -46.60 0.06
CA ILE A 329 12.83 -46.09 0.72
C ILE A 329 13.11 -45.69 2.19
N ASP A 330 13.87 -46.51 2.92
CA ASP A 330 14.26 -46.23 4.29
C ASP A 330 15.19 -45.01 4.42
N GLU A 331 16.12 -44.87 3.48
CA GLU A 331 16.95 -43.66 3.38
C GLU A 331 16.13 -42.40 3.11
N ALA A 332 15.16 -42.45 2.17
CA ALA A 332 14.27 -41.37 1.86
C ALA A 332 13.41 -40.98 3.09
N ASN A 333 12.87 -41.97 3.82
CA ASN A 333 12.13 -41.72 5.06
C ASN A 333 13.01 -41.07 6.14
N THR A 334 14.29 -41.42 6.19
CA THR A 334 15.24 -40.78 7.12
C THR A 334 15.43 -39.31 6.78
N VAL A 335 15.45 -38.97 5.49
CA VAL A 335 15.52 -37.55 5.05
C VAL A 335 14.21 -36.84 5.32
N TYR A 336 13.04 -37.46 5.13
CA TYR A 336 11.75 -36.88 5.55
C TYR A 336 11.70 -36.58 7.05
N ALA A 337 12.23 -37.45 7.89
CA ALA A 337 12.27 -37.23 9.33
C ALA A 337 13.08 -35.98 9.73
N LYS A 338 14.12 -35.63 8.94
CA LYS A 338 14.90 -34.40 9.16
C LYS A 338 14.10 -33.12 8.91
N ALA A 339 13.05 -33.16 8.10
CA ALA A 339 12.19 -32.00 7.86
C ALA A 339 11.31 -31.64 9.06
N LEU A 340 11.00 -32.64 9.91
CA LEU A 340 9.98 -32.54 10.94
C LEU A 340 10.19 -31.38 11.92
N PRO A 341 11.38 -31.22 12.58
CA PRO A 341 11.58 -30.16 13.57
C PRO A 341 11.44 -28.76 12.96
N TYR A 342 11.81 -28.57 11.70
CA TYR A 342 11.74 -27.29 11.01
C TYR A 342 10.30 -26.92 10.65
N MET A 343 9.51 -27.91 10.19
CA MET A 343 8.09 -27.68 9.91
C MET A 343 7.27 -27.48 11.19
N GLU A 344 7.57 -28.21 12.28
CA GLU A 344 6.97 -27.98 13.59
C GLU A 344 7.28 -26.55 14.08
N ARG A 345 8.55 -26.12 13.96
CA ARG A 345 8.94 -24.76 14.32
C ARG A 345 8.26 -23.70 13.45
N ALA A 346 8.10 -23.92 12.16
CA ALA A 346 7.35 -23.03 11.26
C ALA A 346 5.92 -22.81 11.74
N ILE A 347 5.20 -23.88 12.15
CA ILE A 347 3.84 -23.79 12.69
C ILE A 347 3.78 -23.17 14.09
N GLU A 348 4.81 -23.30 14.91
CA GLU A 348 4.90 -22.54 16.17
C GLU A 348 4.92 -21.03 15.90
N ILE A 349 5.61 -20.59 14.84
CA ILE A 349 5.72 -19.18 14.45
C ILE A 349 4.45 -18.68 13.74
N LYS A 350 3.91 -19.47 12.79
CA LYS A 350 2.67 -19.17 12.06
C LYS A 350 1.67 -20.33 12.19
N PRO A 351 0.87 -20.35 13.25
CA PRO A 351 0.01 -21.53 13.56
C PRO A 351 -1.04 -21.88 12.51
N ASP A 352 -1.50 -20.92 11.72
CA ASP A 352 -2.60 -21.10 10.77
C ASP A 352 -2.13 -21.16 9.30
N ASP A 353 -0.83 -21.33 9.08
CA ASP A 353 -0.30 -21.48 7.73
C ASP A 353 -0.68 -22.84 7.13
N VAL A 354 -1.55 -22.80 6.11
CA VAL A 354 -2.11 -23.99 5.47
C VAL A 354 -1.04 -24.81 4.76
N TYR A 355 -0.01 -24.19 4.17
CA TYR A 355 1.04 -24.90 3.45
C TYR A 355 1.93 -25.69 4.40
N ALA A 356 2.36 -25.08 5.50
CA ALA A 356 3.16 -25.78 6.50
C ALA A 356 2.34 -26.86 7.24
N LEU A 357 1.06 -26.62 7.52
CA LEU A 357 0.15 -27.64 8.09
C LEU A 357 -0.02 -28.85 7.15
N ARG A 358 -0.18 -28.63 5.83
CA ARG A 358 -0.25 -29.73 4.85
C ARG A 358 1.07 -30.50 4.79
N SER A 359 2.20 -29.82 4.83
CA SER A 359 3.51 -30.45 4.89
C SER A 359 3.66 -31.31 6.16
N LEU A 360 3.27 -30.81 7.33
CA LEU A 360 3.26 -31.59 8.57
C LEU A 360 2.29 -32.78 8.52
N GLN A 361 1.12 -32.63 7.96
CA GLN A 361 0.17 -33.72 7.80
C GLN A 361 0.80 -34.87 6.99
N GLU A 362 1.46 -34.54 5.90
CA GLU A 362 2.16 -35.54 5.06
C GLU A 362 3.31 -36.20 5.81
N LEU A 363 4.16 -35.43 6.50
CA LEU A 363 5.27 -35.94 7.29
C LEU A 363 4.78 -36.88 8.39
N TYR A 364 3.79 -36.48 9.17
CA TYR A 364 3.24 -37.32 10.22
C TYR A 364 2.60 -38.59 9.66
N TYR A 365 1.88 -38.51 8.53
CA TYR A 365 1.30 -39.66 7.86
C TYR A 365 2.36 -40.70 7.44
N ARG A 366 3.46 -40.24 6.86
CA ARG A 366 4.55 -41.10 6.40
C ARG A 366 5.35 -41.73 7.55
N LEU A 367 5.61 -40.93 8.58
CA LEU A 367 6.50 -41.34 9.67
C LEU A 367 5.79 -42.07 10.80
N LYS A 368 4.45 -42.00 10.94
CA LYS A 368 3.69 -42.64 12.04
C LYS A 368 3.78 -44.15 12.07
N GLN A 369 4.18 -44.81 10.95
CA GLN A 369 4.39 -46.27 10.94
C GLN A 369 5.67 -46.67 11.71
N LYS A 370 6.69 -45.78 11.70
CA LYS A 370 7.94 -46.00 12.43
C LYS A 370 7.90 -45.37 13.81
N ASP A 371 7.13 -44.26 13.99
CA ASP A 371 6.89 -43.60 15.25
C ASP A 371 5.38 -43.41 15.51
N PRO A 372 4.75 -44.34 16.23
CA PRO A 372 3.31 -44.30 16.54
C PRO A 372 2.86 -43.04 17.30
N THR A 373 3.80 -42.31 17.99
CA THR A 373 3.46 -41.09 18.74
C THR A 373 2.99 -39.96 17.81
N LEU A 374 3.37 -40.00 16.54
CA LEU A 374 2.98 -39.04 15.53
C LEU A 374 1.51 -39.17 15.08
N SER A 375 0.84 -40.30 15.42
CA SER A 375 -0.57 -40.50 15.06
C SER A 375 -1.50 -39.46 15.67
N ALA A 376 -1.28 -39.08 16.92
CA ALA A 376 -2.08 -38.05 17.59
C ALA A 376 -1.85 -36.67 16.97
N LYS A 377 -0.59 -36.33 16.63
CA LYS A 377 -0.21 -35.09 15.96
C LYS A 377 -0.82 -35.00 14.55
N TYR A 378 -0.83 -36.12 13.82
CA TYR A 378 -1.48 -36.22 12.50
C TYR A 378 -2.96 -35.83 12.58
N GLU A 379 -3.73 -36.43 13.52
CA GLU A 379 -5.16 -36.14 13.66
C GLU A 379 -5.41 -34.69 14.09
N GLN A 380 -4.58 -34.12 14.97
CA GLN A 380 -4.68 -32.70 15.36
C GLN A 380 -4.49 -31.76 14.16
N VAL A 381 -3.44 -31.97 13.36
CA VAL A 381 -3.17 -31.13 12.18
C VAL A 381 -4.29 -31.30 11.14
N ARG A 382 -4.78 -32.53 10.92
CA ARG A 382 -5.89 -32.81 10.02
C ARG A 382 -7.17 -32.07 10.42
N ALA A 383 -7.55 -32.12 11.70
CA ALA A 383 -8.72 -31.42 12.21
C ALA A 383 -8.57 -29.90 12.06
N LYS A 384 -7.38 -29.36 12.32
CA LYS A 384 -7.08 -27.94 12.15
C LYS A 384 -7.22 -27.50 10.70
N LEU A 385 -6.67 -28.27 9.74
CA LEU A 385 -6.83 -27.98 8.31
C LEU A 385 -8.30 -27.95 7.89
N GLN A 386 -9.10 -28.93 8.31
CA GLN A 386 -10.53 -28.97 8.02
C GLN A 386 -11.26 -27.71 8.54
N THR A 387 -10.87 -27.20 9.70
CA THR A 387 -11.46 -25.96 10.26
C THR A 387 -11.07 -24.71 9.47
N LEU A 388 -9.83 -24.66 8.95
CA LEU A 388 -9.34 -23.52 8.16
C LEU A 388 -9.92 -23.49 6.74
N GLU A 389 -10.19 -24.66 6.16
CA GLU A 389 -10.74 -24.80 4.80
C GLU A 389 -12.27 -24.55 4.75
N GLN A 390 -12.95 -24.53 5.89
CA GLN A 390 -14.38 -24.21 6.01
C GLN A 390 -14.67 -22.72 6.22
N LYS A 391 -13.64 -21.90 6.43
CA LYS A 391 -13.71 -20.44 6.57
C LYS A 391 -13.43 -19.73 5.25
#